data_1bb79c6df5fa4c97653585b783b156a4
#
_entry.id   1bb79c6df5fa4c97653585b783b156a4
#
_cell.length_a   1.000
_cell.length_b   1.000
_cell.length_c   1.000
_cell.angle_alpha   90.00
_cell.angle_beta   90.00
_cell.angle_gamma   90.00
#
_symmetry.space_group_name_H-M   'P 1'
#
loop_
_entity.id
_entity.type
_entity.pdbx_description
1 polymer ?
#
loop_
_entity_poly.entity_id
_entity_poly.type
_entity_poly.pdbx_seq_one_letter_code
_entity_poly.pdbx_strand_id
1 'polypeptide(L)'
;MNADHWRTMRIGYGWDSHEFKKDIPLKIGGIQLPYEKGLAGHSDGDVLLHALTDALLGAVAAGDIGSYFPPTDPKWKGADSVIFLEEALKQIRFAGYKISNVDSTLILAEPKIGPHAKKIQARVAELLGVKPDQIGIKAKTPEGMGTDNAAIAHVAVLLERA
;
A
#
# COMPACT_ATOMS: atom_id res chain seq x y z
N MET A 1 16.93 23.00 18.00
CA MET A 1 16.59 21.65 17.48
C MET A 1 17.28 20.64 18.38
N ASN A 2 16.51 19.79 19.08
CA ASN A 2 17.08 18.77 19.95
C ASN A 2 17.84 17.73 19.10
N ALA A 3 19.09 17.46 19.45
CA ALA A 3 19.98 16.53 18.73
C ALA A 3 19.48 15.07 18.66
N ASP A 4 18.42 14.73 19.39
CA ASP A 4 17.84 13.37 19.45
C ASP A 4 16.56 13.18 18.61
N HIS A 5 16.15 14.15 17.81
CA HIS A 5 14.91 14.08 17.04
C HIS A 5 14.91 12.91 16.03
N TRP A 6 16.07 12.55 15.44
CA TRP A 6 16.21 11.40 14.54
C TRP A 6 15.99 10.03 15.23
N ARG A 7 16.21 9.94 16.56
CA ARG A 7 15.95 8.70 17.33
C ARG A 7 14.47 8.41 17.52
N THR A 8 13.61 9.37 17.18
CA THR A 8 12.15 9.24 17.31
C THR A 8 11.46 8.93 16.00
N MET A 9 12.21 8.83 14.89
CA MET A 9 11.68 8.51 13.58
C MET A 9 11.88 7.03 13.25
N ARG A 10 10.95 6.50 12.44
CA ARG A 10 11.04 5.15 11.87
C ARG A 10 10.76 5.24 10.37
N ILE A 11 11.52 4.51 9.61
CA ILE A 11 11.26 4.30 8.18
C ILE A 11 10.79 2.87 7.97
N GLY A 12 9.81 2.69 7.09
CA GLY A 12 9.39 1.39 6.61
C GLY A 12 9.35 1.37 5.10
N TYR A 13 9.57 0.20 4.55
CA TYR A 13 9.51 -0.05 3.12
C TYR A 13 8.69 -1.31 2.86
N GLY A 14 7.77 -1.24 1.90
CA GLY A 14 6.96 -2.36 1.45
C GLY A 14 7.00 -2.47 -0.07
N TRP A 15 6.92 -3.71 -0.53
CA TRP A 15 6.85 -4.05 -1.93
C TRP A 15 5.82 -5.16 -2.11
N ASP A 16 5.02 -5.06 -3.19
CA ASP A 16 4.10 -6.12 -3.57
C ASP A 16 3.90 -6.14 -5.07
N SER A 17 3.47 -7.29 -5.61
CA SER A 17 3.15 -7.44 -7.03
C SER A 17 2.03 -8.44 -7.24
N HIS A 18 1.15 -8.13 -8.20
CA HIS A 18 0.05 -8.99 -8.60
C HIS A 18 -0.07 -9.08 -10.12
N GLU A 19 -0.43 -10.27 -10.60
CA GLU A 19 -0.72 -10.51 -12.01
C GLU A 19 -2.10 -9.97 -12.40
N PHE A 20 -2.21 -9.37 -13.59
CA PHE A 20 -3.49 -9.01 -14.17
C PHE A 20 -4.24 -10.22 -14.69
N LYS A 21 -5.53 -10.32 -14.35
CA LYS A 21 -6.46 -11.32 -14.89
C LYS A 21 -7.77 -10.68 -15.32
N LYS A 22 -8.39 -11.25 -16.35
CA LYS A 22 -9.72 -10.82 -16.82
C LYS A 22 -10.79 -11.12 -15.77
N ASP A 23 -11.89 -10.41 -15.85
CA ASP A 23 -13.10 -10.63 -15.05
C ASP A 23 -12.89 -10.45 -13.53
N ILE A 24 -11.86 -9.72 -13.14
CA ILE A 24 -11.60 -9.30 -11.76
C ILE A 24 -11.69 -7.77 -11.71
N PRO A 25 -12.42 -7.16 -10.75
CA PRO A 25 -12.40 -5.71 -10.56
C PRO A 25 -10.99 -5.23 -10.20
N LEU A 26 -10.53 -4.14 -10.83
CA LEU A 26 -9.25 -3.54 -10.50
C LEU A 26 -9.40 -2.61 -9.29
N LYS A 27 -8.76 -2.97 -8.18
CA LYS A 27 -8.64 -2.12 -7.01
C LYS A 27 -7.20 -1.68 -6.80
N ILE A 28 -6.99 -0.38 -6.60
CA ILE A 28 -5.70 0.22 -6.28
C ILE A 28 -5.91 1.38 -5.29
N GLY A 29 -5.30 1.29 -4.13
CA GLY A 29 -5.38 2.32 -3.10
C GLY A 29 -6.78 2.46 -2.48
N GLY A 30 -7.53 1.37 -2.38
CA GLY A 30 -8.86 1.33 -1.79
C GLY A 30 -9.97 1.91 -2.69
N ILE A 31 -9.71 2.09 -3.99
CA ILE A 31 -10.72 2.49 -4.97
C ILE A 31 -10.76 1.52 -6.16
N GLN A 32 -11.91 1.35 -6.75
CA GLN A 32 -12.07 0.59 -7.99
C GLN A 32 -11.79 1.51 -9.19
N LEU A 33 -10.91 1.04 -10.09
CA LEU A 33 -10.58 1.73 -11.34
C LEU A 33 -11.30 1.07 -12.53
N PRO A 34 -11.71 1.85 -13.54
CA PRO A 34 -12.31 1.33 -14.74
C PRO A 34 -11.22 0.66 -15.61
N TYR A 35 -11.19 -0.65 -15.63
CA TYR A 35 -10.30 -1.44 -16.47
C TYR A 35 -10.87 -2.86 -16.66
N GLU A 36 -10.58 -3.50 -17.78
CA GLU A 36 -11.11 -4.82 -18.13
C GLU A 36 -10.49 -5.99 -17.36
N LYS A 37 -9.36 -5.72 -16.70
CA LYS A 37 -8.64 -6.69 -15.87
C LYS A 37 -8.47 -6.13 -14.46
N GLY A 38 -8.42 -7.01 -13.49
CA GLY A 38 -8.02 -6.69 -12.12
C GLY A 38 -6.81 -7.49 -11.68
N LEU A 39 -6.39 -7.28 -10.46
CA LEU A 39 -5.22 -7.93 -9.90
C LEU A 39 -5.61 -9.20 -9.17
N ALA A 40 -4.99 -10.31 -9.55
CA ALA A 40 -5.20 -11.60 -8.92
C ALA A 40 -4.50 -11.66 -7.57
N GLY A 41 -5.18 -12.19 -6.56
CA GLY A 41 -4.63 -12.36 -5.23
C GLY A 41 -5.54 -13.23 -4.36
N HIS A 42 -5.10 -13.55 -3.17
CA HIS A 42 -5.92 -14.26 -2.20
C HIS A 42 -7.05 -13.36 -1.64
N SER A 43 -6.76 -12.08 -1.46
CA SER A 43 -7.72 -11.02 -1.08
C SER A 43 -8.26 -10.30 -2.33
N ASP A 44 -8.58 -9.01 -2.24
CA ASP A 44 -9.04 -8.20 -3.36
C ASP A 44 -7.93 -7.75 -4.33
N GLY A 45 -6.66 -8.11 -4.06
CA GLY A 45 -5.51 -7.86 -4.92
C GLY A 45 -5.04 -6.40 -4.95
N ASP A 46 -5.41 -5.55 -3.99
CA ASP A 46 -4.96 -4.16 -3.94
C ASP A 46 -3.46 -4.07 -3.62
N VAL A 47 -2.65 -4.06 -4.67
CA VAL A 47 -1.19 -4.07 -4.59
C VAL A 47 -0.63 -2.87 -3.80
N LEU A 48 -1.28 -1.71 -3.88
CA LEU A 48 -0.82 -0.51 -3.16
C LEU A 48 -1.09 -0.63 -1.66
N LEU A 49 -2.29 -1.07 -1.26
CA LEU A 49 -2.61 -1.27 0.15
C LEU A 49 -1.79 -2.39 0.78
N HIS A 50 -1.46 -3.46 0.04
CA HIS A 50 -0.58 -4.53 0.53
C HIS A 50 0.83 -4.02 0.79
N ALA A 51 1.45 -3.33 -0.17
CA ALA A 51 2.78 -2.75 0.01
C ALA A 51 2.81 -1.71 1.15
N LEU A 52 1.75 -0.91 1.28
CA LEU A 52 1.62 0.07 2.36
C LEU A 52 1.49 -0.62 3.73
N THR A 53 0.71 -1.69 3.81
CA THR A 53 0.58 -2.51 5.03
C THR A 53 1.95 -3.03 5.48
N ASP A 54 2.71 -3.62 4.58
CA ASP A 54 4.06 -4.13 4.88
C ASP A 54 5.03 -3.01 5.27
N ALA A 55 4.96 -1.85 4.61
CA ALA A 55 5.79 -0.71 4.97
C ALA A 55 5.53 -0.24 6.41
N LEU A 56 4.26 -0.15 6.82
CA LEU A 56 3.87 0.26 8.17
C LEU A 56 4.29 -0.76 9.22
N LEU A 57 4.04 -2.05 8.98
CA LEU A 57 4.45 -3.13 9.88
C LEU A 57 5.97 -3.19 10.02
N GLY A 58 6.69 -3.10 8.90
CA GLY A 58 8.15 -3.11 8.88
C GLY A 58 8.78 -1.94 9.65
N ALA A 59 8.17 -0.75 9.60
CA ALA A 59 8.65 0.44 10.31
C ALA A 59 8.71 0.24 11.85
N VAL A 60 7.83 -0.60 12.40
CA VAL A 60 7.79 -0.92 13.84
C VAL A 60 8.26 -2.34 14.15
N ALA A 61 8.90 -3.01 13.19
CA ALA A 61 9.40 -4.39 13.31
C ALA A 61 8.31 -5.40 13.73
N ALA A 62 7.08 -5.22 13.24
CA ALA A 62 5.92 -6.04 13.59
C ALA A 62 5.65 -7.17 12.56
N GLY A 63 6.63 -7.54 11.72
CA GLY A 63 6.48 -8.58 10.71
C GLY A 63 5.90 -8.05 9.40
N ASP A 64 5.10 -8.87 8.74
CA ASP A 64 4.50 -8.61 7.43
C ASP A 64 3.02 -8.99 7.40
N ILE A 65 2.35 -8.70 6.28
CA ILE A 65 0.93 -9.00 6.07
C ILE A 65 0.63 -10.51 6.25
N GLY A 66 1.52 -11.38 5.78
CA GLY A 66 1.35 -12.83 5.88
C GLY A 66 1.40 -13.36 7.32
N SER A 67 2.08 -12.67 8.22
CA SER A 67 2.15 -13.00 9.64
C SER A 67 0.81 -12.82 10.35
N TYR A 68 -0.01 -11.88 9.91
CA TYR A 68 -1.35 -11.57 10.48
C TYR A 68 -2.48 -12.23 9.68
N PHE A 69 -2.31 -12.34 8.37
CA PHE A 69 -3.34 -12.77 7.43
C PHE A 69 -2.77 -13.85 6.49
N PRO A 70 -2.48 -15.05 7.00
CA PRO A 70 -1.85 -16.09 6.20
C PRO A 70 -2.73 -16.47 5.00
N PRO A 71 -2.15 -16.54 3.78
CA PRO A 71 -2.90 -16.84 2.57
C PRO A 71 -3.47 -18.27 2.53
N THR A 72 -3.04 -19.12 3.45
CA THR A 72 -3.59 -20.47 3.65
C THR A 72 -4.91 -20.47 4.43
N ASP A 73 -5.25 -19.38 5.11
CA ASP A 73 -6.50 -19.26 5.86
C ASP A 73 -7.65 -18.82 4.93
N PRO A 74 -8.64 -19.69 4.68
CA PRO A 74 -9.77 -19.38 3.79
C PRO A 74 -10.61 -18.19 4.25
N LYS A 75 -10.53 -17.79 5.52
CA LYS A 75 -11.19 -16.60 6.07
C LYS A 75 -10.85 -15.31 5.30
N TRP A 76 -9.62 -15.22 4.77
CA TRP A 76 -9.13 -14.03 4.10
C TRP A 76 -9.33 -14.05 2.58
N LYS A 77 -9.92 -15.13 2.05
CA LYS A 77 -10.21 -15.23 0.62
C LYS A 77 -11.20 -14.14 0.19
N GLY A 78 -10.78 -13.30 -0.74
CA GLY A 78 -11.59 -12.17 -1.23
C GLY A 78 -11.76 -11.02 -0.22
N ALA A 79 -11.01 -11.02 0.90
CA ALA A 79 -11.08 -9.96 1.90
C ALA A 79 -10.69 -8.61 1.32
N ASP A 80 -11.31 -7.54 1.83
CA ASP A 80 -10.94 -6.16 1.51
C ASP A 80 -9.57 -5.84 2.16
N SER A 81 -8.62 -5.36 1.37
CA SER A 81 -7.27 -5.02 1.83
C SER A 81 -7.25 -3.87 2.85
N VAL A 82 -8.33 -3.12 2.99
CA VAL A 82 -8.49 -2.12 4.06
C VAL A 82 -8.37 -2.76 5.44
N ILE A 83 -8.86 -4.00 5.61
CA ILE A 83 -8.76 -4.74 6.89
C ILE A 83 -7.29 -4.96 7.29
N PHE A 84 -6.44 -5.25 6.31
CA PHE A 84 -5.00 -5.47 6.54
C PHE A 84 -4.31 -4.16 6.92
N LEU A 85 -4.67 -3.08 6.25
CA LEU A 85 -4.18 -1.75 6.56
C LEU A 85 -4.59 -1.28 7.97
N GLU A 86 -5.82 -1.55 8.38
CA GLU A 86 -6.32 -1.22 9.73
C GLU A 86 -5.49 -1.92 10.82
N GLU A 87 -5.12 -3.18 10.62
CA GLU A 87 -4.26 -3.90 11.57
C GLU A 87 -2.87 -3.25 11.63
N ALA A 88 -2.26 -2.89 10.51
CA ALA A 88 -0.97 -2.20 10.49
C ALA A 88 -1.04 -0.84 11.22
N LEU A 89 -2.12 -0.07 11.02
CA LEU A 89 -2.37 1.18 11.74
C LEU A 89 -2.50 0.97 13.26
N LYS A 90 -3.11 -0.13 13.68
CA LYS A 90 -3.19 -0.50 15.09
C LYS A 90 -1.81 -0.80 15.67
N GLN A 91 -0.97 -1.54 14.94
CA GLN A 91 0.40 -1.88 15.37
C GLN A 91 1.28 -0.63 15.52
N ILE A 92 1.26 0.31 14.58
CA ILE A 92 2.05 1.54 14.70
C ILE A 92 1.59 2.40 15.88
N ARG A 93 0.26 2.50 16.11
CA ARG A 93 -0.28 3.21 17.29
C ARG A 93 0.12 2.54 18.58
N PHE A 94 0.04 1.23 18.66
CA PHE A 94 0.47 0.46 19.85
C PHE A 94 1.96 0.67 20.15
N ALA A 95 2.79 0.79 19.12
CA ALA A 95 4.22 1.10 19.25
C ALA A 95 4.50 2.58 19.60
N GLY A 96 3.47 3.44 19.65
CA GLY A 96 3.59 4.86 20.01
C GLY A 96 4.05 5.75 18.84
N TYR A 97 3.68 5.37 17.61
CA TYR A 97 4.03 6.12 16.40
C TYR A 97 2.79 6.59 15.64
N LYS A 98 2.97 7.63 14.85
CA LYS A 98 2.03 8.14 13.86
C LYS A 98 2.72 8.35 12.52
N ILE A 99 1.95 8.44 11.45
CA ILE A 99 2.46 8.64 10.10
C ILE A 99 2.84 10.11 9.91
N SER A 100 4.10 10.35 9.49
CA SER A 100 4.58 11.65 9.04
C SER A 100 4.28 11.84 7.55
N ASN A 101 4.71 10.89 6.70
CA ASN A 101 4.35 10.86 5.29
C ASN A 101 4.48 9.46 4.69
N VAL A 102 3.88 9.29 3.51
CA VAL A 102 3.97 8.09 2.67
C VAL A 102 4.38 8.52 1.27
N ASP A 103 5.31 7.80 0.67
CA ASP A 103 5.65 7.94 -0.74
C ASP A 103 5.52 6.59 -1.44
N SER A 104 4.91 6.59 -2.64
CA SER A 104 4.67 5.36 -3.37
C SER A 104 4.97 5.51 -4.86
N THR A 105 5.38 4.39 -5.46
CA THR A 105 5.54 4.24 -6.91
C THR A 105 4.81 3.00 -7.38
N LEU A 106 3.87 3.19 -8.30
CA LEU A 106 3.17 2.11 -8.99
C LEU A 106 3.81 1.87 -10.35
N ILE A 107 4.12 0.62 -10.67
CA ILE A 107 4.69 0.21 -11.95
C ILE A 107 3.69 -0.71 -12.65
N LEU A 108 3.12 -0.25 -13.76
CA LEU A 108 2.18 -1.01 -14.57
C LEU A 108 2.07 -0.41 -15.99
N ALA A 109 1.78 -1.25 -16.98
CA ALA A 109 1.62 -0.79 -18.36
C ALA A 109 0.29 -0.04 -18.53
N GLU A 110 -0.80 -0.64 -18.07
CA GLU A 110 -2.17 -0.14 -18.13
C GLU A 110 -2.96 -0.58 -16.87
N PRO A 111 -3.99 0.20 -16.46
CA PRO A 111 -4.38 1.51 -16.99
C PRO A 111 -3.42 2.62 -16.57
N LYS A 112 -3.46 3.76 -17.25
CA LYS A 112 -2.69 4.95 -16.84
C LYS A 112 -3.18 5.46 -15.50
N ILE A 113 -2.28 5.55 -14.54
CA ILE A 113 -2.60 5.98 -13.15
C ILE A 113 -2.77 7.50 -13.04
N GLY A 114 -2.08 8.27 -13.87
CA GLY A 114 -2.11 9.74 -13.81
C GLY A 114 -3.51 10.34 -13.64
N PRO A 115 -4.52 9.97 -14.46
CA PRO A 115 -5.89 10.46 -14.32
C PRO A 115 -6.56 10.11 -12.98
N HIS A 116 -6.09 9.08 -12.29
CA HIS A 116 -6.66 8.57 -11.05
C HIS A 116 -5.84 8.94 -9.80
N ALA A 117 -4.61 9.45 -9.98
CA ALA A 117 -3.65 9.66 -8.89
C ALA A 117 -4.21 10.52 -7.74
N LYS A 118 -4.91 11.62 -8.07
CA LYS A 118 -5.55 12.48 -7.06
C LYS A 118 -6.62 11.77 -6.24
N LYS A 119 -7.41 10.92 -6.89
CA LYS A 119 -8.47 10.14 -6.22
C LYS A 119 -7.87 9.05 -5.32
N ILE A 120 -6.82 8.37 -5.79
CA ILE A 120 -6.06 7.39 -5.00
C ILE A 120 -5.43 8.09 -3.79
N GLN A 121 -4.74 9.22 -3.99
CA GLN A 121 -4.13 10.02 -2.94
C GLN A 121 -5.14 10.40 -1.84
N ALA A 122 -6.30 10.93 -2.22
CA ALA A 122 -7.34 11.33 -1.28
C ALA A 122 -7.87 10.13 -0.48
N ARG A 123 -8.10 8.99 -1.14
CA ARG A 123 -8.61 7.78 -0.47
C ARG A 123 -7.58 7.19 0.48
N VAL A 124 -6.32 7.09 0.09
CA VAL A 124 -5.25 6.60 0.97
C VAL A 124 -5.09 7.53 2.17
N ALA A 125 -5.11 8.85 1.98
CA ALA A 125 -5.06 9.82 3.08
C ALA A 125 -6.22 9.63 4.07
N GLU A 126 -7.44 9.44 3.56
CA GLU A 126 -8.63 9.16 4.38
C GLU A 126 -8.45 7.88 5.20
N LEU A 127 -8.01 6.78 4.56
CA LEU A 127 -7.78 5.49 5.24
C LEU A 127 -6.73 5.59 6.34
N LEU A 128 -5.69 6.39 6.13
CA LEU A 128 -4.60 6.57 7.09
C LEU A 128 -4.90 7.64 8.16
N GLY A 129 -5.97 8.44 7.98
CA GLY A 129 -6.28 9.55 8.88
C GLY A 129 -5.27 10.69 8.82
N VAL A 130 -4.68 10.93 7.64
CA VAL A 130 -3.69 12.01 7.39
C VAL A 130 -4.19 12.95 6.28
N LYS A 131 -3.44 14.03 6.04
CA LYS A 131 -3.78 14.97 4.96
C LYS A 131 -3.30 14.44 3.59
N PRO A 132 -3.96 14.78 2.48
CA PRO A 132 -3.55 14.35 1.14
C PRO A 132 -2.12 14.77 0.76
N ASP A 133 -1.63 15.90 1.25
CA ASP A 133 -0.26 16.38 0.99
C ASP A 133 0.83 15.54 1.66
N GLN A 134 0.47 14.63 2.57
CA GLN A 134 1.36 13.65 3.18
C GLN A 134 1.48 12.35 2.35
N ILE A 135 0.74 12.21 1.24
CA ILE A 135 0.67 11.00 0.42
C ILE A 135 1.21 11.27 -0.98
N GLY A 136 2.33 10.67 -1.32
CA GLY A 136 2.90 10.67 -2.67
C GLY A 136 2.40 9.49 -3.50
N ILE A 137 1.85 9.75 -4.69
CA ILE A 137 1.46 8.73 -5.68
C ILE A 137 2.18 9.03 -6.98
N LYS A 138 3.11 8.15 -7.37
CA LYS A 138 3.84 8.20 -8.64
C LYS A 138 3.56 6.95 -9.45
N ALA A 139 3.62 7.05 -10.75
CA ALA A 139 3.46 5.90 -11.64
C ALA A 139 4.58 5.84 -12.68
N LYS A 140 4.96 4.63 -13.02
CA LYS A 140 5.93 4.29 -14.06
C LYS A 140 5.37 3.18 -14.94
N THR A 141 5.84 3.15 -16.18
CA THR A 141 5.64 1.99 -17.06
C THR A 141 6.73 0.95 -16.83
N PRO A 142 6.52 -0.33 -17.21
CA PRO A 142 7.52 -1.39 -17.07
C PRO A 142 8.76 -1.22 -17.97
N GLU A 143 8.76 -0.27 -18.91
CA GLU A 143 9.88 0.05 -19.80
C GLU A 143 10.46 -1.18 -20.55
N GLY A 144 9.60 -2.12 -20.93
CA GLY A 144 10.02 -3.33 -21.66
C GLY A 144 10.75 -4.38 -20.81
N MET A 145 10.65 -4.29 -19.47
CA MET A 145 11.32 -5.22 -18.54
C MET A 145 10.58 -6.55 -18.34
N GLY A 146 9.51 -6.82 -19.13
CA GLY A 146 8.80 -8.10 -19.11
C GLY A 146 7.73 -8.23 -18.04
N THR A 147 7.34 -7.14 -17.38
CA THR A 147 6.31 -7.14 -16.31
C THR A 147 4.99 -6.50 -16.77
N ASP A 148 4.72 -6.48 -18.07
CA ASP A 148 3.52 -5.83 -18.65
C ASP A 148 2.19 -6.44 -18.16
N ASN A 149 2.21 -7.72 -17.74
CA ASN A 149 1.02 -8.39 -17.19
C ASN A 149 0.95 -8.32 -15.66
N ALA A 150 1.65 -7.38 -15.03
CA ALA A 150 1.65 -7.22 -13.59
C ALA A 150 1.52 -5.74 -13.19
N ALA A 151 0.98 -5.52 -12.00
CA ALA A 151 1.15 -4.26 -11.28
C ALA A 151 2.09 -4.49 -10.09
N ILE A 152 3.00 -3.55 -9.89
CA ILE A 152 3.99 -3.57 -8.81
C ILE A 152 3.84 -2.27 -8.01
N ALA A 153 3.87 -2.37 -6.69
CA ALA A 153 3.88 -1.22 -5.81
C ALA A 153 5.13 -1.21 -4.93
N HIS A 154 5.76 -0.06 -4.84
CA HIS A 154 6.80 0.25 -3.87
C HIS A 154 6.28 1.36 -2.96
N VAL A 155 6.38 1.18 -1.66
CA VAL A 155 5.93 2.16 -0.67
C VAL A 155 7.01 2.37 0.37
N ALA A 156 7.31 3.63 0.64
CA ALA A 156 8.11 4.05 1.78
C ALA A 156 7.23 4.86 2.74
N VAL A 157 7.37 4.62 4.04
CA VAL A 157 6.68 5.38 5.08
C VAL A 157 7.68 5.98 6.04
N LEU A 158 7.42 7.20 6.47
CA LEU A 158 8.10 7.82 7.58
C LEU A 158 7.12 7.95 8.74
N LEU A 159 7.51 7.41 9.89
CA LEU A 159 6.78 7.53 11.14
C LEU A 159 7.55 8.42 12.10
N GLU A 160 6.80 9.14 12.93
CA GLU A 160 7.33 9.93 14.04
C GLU A 160 6.62 9.54 15.35
N ARG A 161 7.17 9.87 16.49
CA ARG A 161 6.51 9.66 17.78
C ARG A 161 5.16 10.40 17.82
N ALA A 162 4.14 9.70 18.33
CA ALA A 162 2.81 10.26 18.51
C ALA A 162 2.74 11.27 19.65
#